data_a1866d47fafcda829e9b7474c49d4063
#
_entry.id   a1866d47fafcda829e9b7474c49d4063
#
_cell.length_a   1.000
_cell.length_b   1.000
_cell.length_c   1.000
_cell.angle_alpha   90.00
_cell.angle_beta   90.00
_cell.angle_gamma   90.00
#
_symmetry.space_group_name_H-M   'P 1'
#
loop_
_entity.id
_entity.type
_entity.pdbx_description
1 polymer ?
#
loop_
_entity_poly.entity_id
_entity_poly.type
_entity_poly.pdbx_seq_one_letter_code
_entity_poly.pdbx_strand_id
1 'polypeptide(L)'
;QYTSSAASDVYKRQYLYRIMIFATLDNTIDWNCNSTWRQSAYNTMWCLIGCSIGDMGTIYYFQVNEIPWSTLSIMLLAMTNGIITSIILETIILLKQMNLTSAFRTAIGMSLISMISMEIAMNLVDYLVTGGAKINLMVMPLMLIAGFLTPWPYNYWRLKKFNKGCCA
;
A
#
# COMPACT_ATOMS: atom_id res chain seq x y z
N GLN A 1 -48.19 13.82 -4.48
CA GLN A 1 -47.03 14.38 -5.24
C GLN A 1 -45.99 15.16 -4.38
N TYR A 2 -46.14 15.18 -3.09
CA TYR A 2 -45.20 15.94 -2.19
C TYR A 2 -44.03 15.12 -1.57
N THR A 3 -43.99 13.81 -1.74
CA THR A 3 -43.03 12.93 -1.07
C THR A 3 -41.71 12.72 -1.82
N SER A 4 -41.68 12.95 -3.13
CA SER A 4 -40.50 12.74 -3.97
C SER A 4 -39.46 13.88 -3.85
N SER A 5 -39.92 15.13 -3.68
CA SER A 5 -39.06 16.31 -3.57
C SER A 5 -38.33 16.36 -2.23
N ALA A 6 -38.99 16.03 -1.13
CA ALA A 6 -38.40 16.04 0.22
C ALA A 6 -37.30 14.96 0.39
N ALA A 7 -37.51 13.78 -0.21
CA ALA A 7 -36.48 12.72 -0.20
C ALA A 7 -35.24 13.12 -1.00
N SER A 8 -35.39 13.79 -2.14
CA SER A 8 -34.29 14.31 -2.95
C SER A 8 -33.49 15.39 -2.21
N ASP A 9 -34.14 16.27 -1.45
CA ASP A 9 -33.47 17.34 -0.70
C ASP A 9 -32.75 16.81 0.54
N VAL A 10 -33.27 15.78 1.21
CA VAL A 10 -32.56 15.09 2.29
C VAL A 10 -31.32 14.39 1.77
N TYR A 11 -31.39 13.72 0.61
CA TYR A 11 -30.24 13.06 -0.01
C TYR A 11 -29.17 14.08 -0.45
N LYS A 12 -29.54 15.21 -1.03
CA LYS A 12 -28.63 16.30 -1.43
C LYS A 12 -27.96 16.93 -0.21
N ARG A 13 -28.71 17.18 0.88
CA ARG A 13 -28.14 17.70 2.13
C ARG A 13 -27.16 16.71 2.76
N GLN A 14 -27.46 15.43 2.75
CA GLN A 14 -26.59 14.39 3.30
C GLN A 14 -25.31 14.23 2.45
N TYR A 15 -25.42 14.39 1.13
CA TYR A 15 -24.27 14.39 0.22
C TYR A 15 -23.39 15.64 0.39
N LEU A 16 -24.00 16.82 0.49
CA LEU A 16 -23.31 18.08 0.78
C LEU A 16 -22.67 18.08 2.17
N TYR A 17 -23.33 17.51 3.17
CA TYR A 17 -22.76 17.36 4.51
C TYR A 17 -21.55 16.42 4.51
N ARG A 18 -21.59 15.33 3.77
CA ARG A 18 -20.43 14.45 3.56
C ARG A 18 -19.28 15.16 2.82
N ILE A 19 -19.59 15.96 1.79
CA ILE A 19 -18.57 16.72 1.06
C ILE A 19 -17.99 17.83 1.94
N MET A 20 -18.79 18.54 2.73
CA MET A 20 -18.30 19.56 3.67
C MET A 20 -17.45 18.95 4.79
N ILE A 21 -17.88 17.83 5.39
CA ILE A 21 -17.05 17.10 6.36
C ILE A 21 -15.74 16.63 5.71
N PHE A 22 -15.79 16.17 4.45
CA PHE A 22 -14.60 15.77 3.70
C PHE A 22 -13.64 16.94 3.44
N ALA A 23 -14.17 18.13 3.11
CA ALA A 23 -13.40 19.34 2.85
C ALA A 23 -12.86 20.00 4.14
N THR A 24 -13.58 19.90 5.27
CA THR A 24 -13.12 20.44 6.57
C THR A 24 -12.15 19.49 7.29
N LEU A 25 -12.21 18.19 7.03
CA LEU A 25 -11.24 17.22 7.56
C LEU A 25 -9.86 17.29 6.89
N ASP A 26 -9.77 17.91 5.70
CA ASP A 26 -8.51 18.00 4.95
C ASP A 26 -7.57 19.09 5.48
N ASN A 27 -8.01 19.96 6.39
CA ASN A 27 -7.25 21.15 6.80
C ASN A 27 -6.52 21.05 8.16
N THR A 28 -6.61 19.91 8.89
CA THR A 28 -5.89 19.74 10.17
C THR A 28 -5.43 18.30 10.41
N ILE A 29 -4.63 17.76 9.52
CA ILE A 29 -3.94 16.50 9.84
C ILE A 29 -2.80 16.82 10.80
N ASP A 30 -2.96 16.44 12.06
CA ASP A 30 -1.89 16.52 13.04
C ASP A 30 -0.81 15.47 12.74
N TRP A 31 0.33 15.92 12.24
CA TRP A 31 1.49 15.09 11.92
C TRP A 31 2.35 14.75 13.13
N ASN A 32 2.04 15.27 14.33
CA ASN A 32 2.86 15.11 15.54
C ASN A 32 2.52 13.87 16.37
N CYS A 33 1.60 13.01 15.92
CA CYS A 33 1.20 11.83 16.67
C CYS A 33 2.20 10.67 16.51
N ASN A 34 3.12 10.51 17.45
CA ASN A 34 4.13 9.44 17.45
C ASN A 34 3.52 8.03 17.44
N SER A 35 2.39 7.80 18.09
CA SER A 35 1.74 6.47 18.10
C SER A 35 1.22 6.09 16.72
N THR A 36 0.66 7.05 15.97
CA THR A 36 0.22 6.82 14.59
C THR A 36 1.40 6.59 13.65
N TRP A 37 2.53 7.29 13.82
CA TRP A 37 3.75 7.04 13.07
C TRP A 37 4.28 5.62 13.29
N ARG A 38 4.29 5.17 14.54
CA ARG A 38 4.71 3.81 14.89
C ARG A 38 3.77 2.75 14.30
N GLN A 39 2.46 2.97 14.37
CA GLN A 39 1.46 2.08 13.78
C GLN A 39 1.61 2.03 12.25
N SER A 40 1.80 3.18 11.61
CA SER A 40 2.05 3.28 10.17
C SER A 40 3.32 2.54 9.75
N ALA A 41 4.42 2.71 10.50
CA ALA A 41 5.67 1.99 10.26
C ALA A 41 5.50 0.48 10.35
N TYR A 42 4.79 0.01 11.37
CA TYR A 42 4.52 -1.42 11.56
C TYR A 42 3.71 -2.01 10.40
N ASN A 43 2.66 -1.33 9.96
CA ASN A 43 1.86 -1.76 8.81
C ASN A 43 2.69 -1.76 7.52
N THR A 44 3.50 -0.71 7.30
CA THR A 44 4.38 -0.61 6.13
C THR A 44 5.43 -1.72 6.11
N MET A 45 5.95 -2.10 7.27
CA MET A 45 6.92 -3.20 7.40
C MET A 45 6.33 -4.55 6.98
N TRP A 46 5.11 -4.88 7.40
CA TRP A 46 4.47 -6.14 6.98
C TRP A 46 4.16 -6.16 5.49
N CYS A 47 3.71 -5.02 4.94
CA CYS A 47 3.52 -4.86 3.52
C CYS A 47 4.84 -5.05 2.75
N LEU A 48 5.93 -4.45 3.22
CA LEU A 48 7.26 -4.59 2.63
C LEU A 48 7.75 -6.04 2.62
N ILE A 49 7.56 -6.77 3.73
CA ILE A 49 7.91 -8.21 3.80
C ILE A 49 7.14 -8.99 2.73
N GLY A 50 5.83 -8.77 2.62
CA GLY A 50 5.00 -9.42 1.61
C GLY A 50 5.45 -9.13 0.19
N CYS A 51 5.66 -7.85 -0.13
CA CYS A 51 6.15 -7.40 -1.43
C CYS A 51 7.53 -8.00 -1.76
N SER A 52 8.47 -7.94 -0.82
CA SER A 52 9.84 -8.44 -1.03
C SER A 52 9.89 -9.93 -1.31
N ILE A 53 9.03 -10.74 -0.70
CA ILE A 53 8.98 -12.18 -0.97
C ILE A 53 8.60 -12.45 -2.43
N GLY A 54 7.59 -11.76 -2.96
CA GLY A 54 7.13 -11.97 -4.32
C GLY A 54 8.06 -11.36 -5.37
N ASP A 55 8.49 -10.13 -5.15
CA ASP A 55 9.36 -9.37 -6.06
C ASP A 55 10.75 -10.02 -6.15
N MET A 56 11.47 -10.11 -5.04
CA MET A 56 12.81 -10.70 -5.01
C MET A 56 12.80 -12.19 -5.35
N GLY A 57 11.75 -12.93 -4.95
CA GLY A 57 11.59 -14.33 -5.32
C GLY A 57 11.48 -14.53 -6.82
N THR A 58 10.76 -13.65 -7.50
CA THR A 58 10.63 -13.68 -8.96
C THR A 58 11.95 -13.33 -9.64
N ILE A 59 12.60 -12.24 -9.25
CA ILE A 59 13.89 -11.84 -9.84
C ILE A 59 14.94 -12.95 -9.62
N TYR A 60 15.00 -13.52 -8.41
CA TYR A 60 15.90 -14.63 -8.11
C TYR A 60 15.65 -15.84 -8.99
N TYR A 61 14.40 -16.22 -9.20
CA TYR A 61 14.05 -17.33 -10.08
C TYR A 61 14.56 -17.15 -11.51
N PHE A 62 14.35 -15.96 -12.10
CA PHE A 62 14.82 -15.64 -13.44
C PHE A 62 16.35 -15.56 -13.52
N GLN A 63 16.99 -15.04 -12.47
CA GLN A 63 18.45 -14.91 -12.41
C GLN A 63 19.14 -16.28 -12.32
N VAL A 64 18.63 -17.19 -11.50
CA VAL A 64 19.23 -18.54 -11.33
C VAL A 64 19.02 -19.42 -12.56
N ASN A 65 17.87 -19.30 -13.22
CA ASN A 65 17.56 -20.12 -14.40
C ASN A 65 18.03 -19.49 -15.72
N GLU A 66 18.71 -18.34 -15.67
CA GLU A 66 19.25 -17.60 -16.82
C GLU A 66 18.22 -17.43 -17.95
N ILE A 67 16.94 -17.17 -17.59
CA ILE A 67 15.85 -17.07 -18.58
C ILE A 67 16.00 -15.76 -19.36
N PRO A 68 16.11 -15.79 -20.70
CA PRO A 68 16.44 -14.62 -21.52
C PRO A 68 15.21 -13.72 -21.77
N TRP A 69 14.58 -13.22 -20.72
CA TRP A 69 13.50 -12.25 -20.82
C TRP A 69 14.04 -10.82 -20.76
N SER A 70 13.25 -9.87 -21.31
CA SER A 70 13.61 -8.46 -21.17
C SER A 70 13.54 -8.03 -19.72
N THR A 71 14.46 -7.18 -19.27
CA THR A 71 14.50 -6.63 -17.92
C THR A 71 13.15 -6.05 -17.50
N LEU A 72 12.50 -5.30 -18.41
CA LEU A 72 11.19 -4.71 -18.13
C LEU A 72 10.10 -5.76 -17.85
N SER A 73 10.10 -6.86 -18.61
CA SER A 73 9.13 -7.95 -18.42
C SER A 73 9.33 -8.65 -17.08
N ILE A 74 10.57 -8.88 -16.68
CA ILE A 74 10.91 -9.47 -15.38
C ILE A 74 10.45 -8.55 -14.25
N MET A 75 10.74 -7.25 -14.34
CA MET A 75 10.35 -6.27 -13.33
C MET A 75 8.82 -6.17 -13.19
N LEU A 76 8.07 -6.12 -14.29
CA LEU A 76 6.62 -6.08 -14.26
C LEU A 76 6.01 -7.34 -13.63
N LEU A 77 6.57 -8.51 -13.93
CA LEU A 77 6.14 -9.76 -13.32
C LEU A 77 6.49 -9.81 -11.84
N ALA A 78 7.69 -9.37 -11.47
CA ALA A 78 8.14 -9.29 -10.09
C ALA A 78 7.24 -8.37 -9.25
N MET A 79 6.95 -7.16 -9.74
CA MET A 79 6.01 -6.22 -9.10
C MET A 79 4.62 -6.85 -8.93
N THR A 80 4.11 -7.54 -9.95
CA THR A 80 2.79 -8.19 -9.88
C THR A 80 2.78 -9.27 -8.81
N ASN A 81 3.81 -10.11 -8.75
CA ASN A 81 3.95 -11.15 -7.74
C ASN A 81 4.15 -10.57 -6.34
N GLY A 82 4.90 -9.47 -6.19
CA GLY A 82 5.07 -8.73 -4.95
C GLY A 82 3.74 -8.23 -4.38
N ILE A 83 2.92 -7.61 -5.24
CA ILE A 83 1.57 -7.16 -4.85
C ILE A 83 0.68 -8.34 -4.42
N ILE A 84 0.68 -9.44 -5.17
CA ILE A 84 -0.13 -10.63 -4.87
C ILE A 84 0.29 -11.22 -3.51
N THR A 85 1.58 -11.44 -3.28
CA THR A 85 2.08 -12.00 -2.03
C THR A 85 1.82 -11.08 -0.84
N SER A 86 1.91 -9.77 -1.01
CA SER A 86 1.57 -8.79 0.01
C SER A 86 0.08 -8.81 0.36
N ILE A 87 -0.82 -8.87 -0.62
CA ILE A 87 -2.26 -8.98 -0.40
C ILE A 87 -2.59 -10.29 0.35
N ILE A 88 -1.95 -11.40 -0.01
CA ILE A 88 -2.14 -12.69 0.67
C ILE A 88 -1.69 -12.58 2.13
N LEU A 89 -0.50 -12.05 2.39
CA LEU A 89 0.04 -11.90 3.74
C LEU A 89 -0.83 -10.97 4.60
N GLU A 90 -1.23 -9.81 4.09
CA GLU A 90 -2.14 -8.90 4.79
C GLU A 90 -3.50 -9.55 5.07
N THR A 91 -4.04 -10.29 4.10
CA THR A 91 -5.31 -11.02 4.28
C THR A 91 -5.19 -12.03 5.41
N ILE A 92 -4.10 -12.82 5.46
CA ILE A 92 -3.86 -13.80 6.53
C ILE A 92 -3.79 -13.12 7.90
N ILE A 93 -3.12 -11.97 8.00
CA ILE A 93 -3.03 -11.21 9.25
C ILE A 93 -4.41 -10.70 9.69
N LEU A 94 -5.22 -10.20 8.75
CA LEU A 94 -6.56 -9.67 9.02
C LEU A 94 -7.58 -10.77 9.33
N LEU A 95 -7.37 -12.01 8.88
CA LEU A 95 -8.25 -13.15 9.21
C LEU A 95 -8.37 -13.40 10.73
N LYS A 96 -7.39 -12.96 11.51
CA LYS A 96 -7.47 -13.02 12.98
C LYS A 96 -8.52 -12.08 13.58
N GLN A 97 -9.01 -11.10 12.81
CA GLN A 97 -9.88 -10.03 13.28
C GLN A 97 -11.22 -9.97 12.55
N MET A 98 -11.30 -10.52 11.34
CA MET A 98 -12.51 -10.46 10.48
C MET A 98 -12.59 -11.64 9.52
N ASN A 99 -13.77 -11.82 8.88
CA ASN A 99 -14.01 -12.88 7.90
C ASN A 99 -13.19 -12.67 6.62
N LEU A 100 -12.92 -13.75 5.89
CA LEU A 100 -12.10 -13.76 4.67
C LEU A 100 -12.48 -12.67 3.64
N THR A 101 -13.76 -12.54 3.32
CA THR A 101 -14.23 -11.54 2.33
C THR A 101 -13.94 -10.11 2.77
N SER A 102 -14.15 -9.80 4.06
CA SER A 102 -13.86 -8.49 4.62
C SER A 102 -12.36 -8.24 4.72
N ALA A 103 -11.57 -9.24 5.10
CA ALA A 103 -10.12 -9.16 5.19
C ALA A 103 -9.51 -8.88 3.82
N PHE A 104 -9.89 -9.63 2.79
CA PHE A 104 -9.42 -9.46 1.41
C PHE A 104 -9.80 -8.10 0.82
N ARG A 105 -11.07 -7.68 1.01
CA ARG A 105 -11.52 -6.37 0.55
C ARG A 105 -10.81 -5.21 1.25
N THR A 106 -10.48 -5.40 2.53
CA THR A 106 -9.73 -4.41 3.30
C THR A 106 -8.28 -4.36 2.85
N ALA A 107 -7.62 -5.50 2.65
CA ALA A 107 -6.25 -5.58 2.15
C ALA A 107 -6.12 -4.87 0.80
N ILE A 108 -6.96 -5.18 -0.20
CA ILE A 108 -6.94 -4.52 -1.50
C ILE A 108 -7.27 -3.03 -1.38
N GLY A 109 -8.41 -2.70 -0.77
CA GLY A 109 -8.92 -1.31 -0.75
C GLY A 109 -8.05 -0.36 0.07
N MET A 110 -7.32 -0.88 1.05
CA MET A 110 -6.52 -0.05 1.95
C MET A 110 -5.04 0.04 1.55
N SER A 111 -4.47 -0.97 0.94
CA SER A 111 -3.01 -1.07 0.80
C SER A 111 -2.51 -0.99 -0.64
N LEU A 112 -3.39 -1.12 -1.65
CA LEU A 112 -2.95 -1.23 -3.04
C LEU A 112 -2.08 -0.06 -3.51
N ILE A 113 -2.45 1.19 -3.19
CA ILE A 113 -1.67 2.39 -3.58
C ILE A 113 -0.29 2.37 -2.89
N SER A 114 -0.26 2.00 -1.62
CA SER A 114 0.96 1.85 -0.84
C SER A 114 1.87 0.76 -1.43
N MET A 115 1.31 -0.39 -1.79
CA MET A 115 2.03 -1.50 -2.42
C MET A 115 2.63 -1.11 -3.77
N ILE A 116 1.84 -0.50 -4.65
CA ILE A 116 2.32 -0.03 -5.95
C ILE A 116 3.46 0.98 -5.80
N SER A 117 3.33 1.97 -4.90
CA SER A 117 4.38 2.95 -4.67
C SER A 117 5.67 2.33 -4.11
N MET A 118 5.55 1.33 -3.26
CA MET A 118 6.65 0.55 -2.69
C MET A 118 7.40 -0.22 -3.78
N GLU A 119 6.67 -0.97 -4.61
CA GLU A 119 7.24 -1.76 -5.70
C GLU A 119 7.95 -0.88 -6.73
N ILE A 120 7.34 0.25 -7.10
CA ILE A 120 7.97 1.22 -8.01
C ILE A 120 9.29 1.73 -7.41
N ALA A 121 9.31 2.08 -6.12
CA ALA A 121 10.51 2.60 -5.47
C ALA A 121 11.62 1.54 -5.40
N MET A 122 11.29 0.30 -5.04
CA MET A 122 12.26 -0.81 -4.97
C MET A 122 12.85 -1.13 -6.34
N ASN A 123 12.00 -1.30 -7.35
CA ASN A 123 12.44 -1.64 -8.71
C ASN A 123 13.19 -0.48 -9.38
N LEU A 124 12.84 0.78 -9.09
CA LEU A 124 13.57 1.94 -9.57
C LEU A 124 15.00 1.97 -9.02
N VAL A 125 15.17 1.71 -7.72
CA VAL A 125 16.49 1.63 -7.09
C VAL A 125 17.31 0.48 -7.68
N ASP A 126 16.71 -0.70 -7.86
CA ASP A 126 17.39 -1.83 -8.50
C ASP A 126 17.86 -1.46 -9.90
N TYR A 127 16.97 -0.93 -10.74
CA TYR A 127 17.32 -0.52 -12.10
C TYR A 127 18.42 0.54 -12.16
N LEU A 128 18.39 1.55 -11.30
CA LEU A 128 19.37 2.63 -11.27
C LEU A 128 20.76 2.16 -10.82
N VAL A 129 20.83 1.19 -9.91
CA VAL A 129 22.09 0.75 -9.32
C VAL A 129 22.69 -0.45 -10.06
N THR A 130 21.85 -1.40 -10.50
CA THR A 130 22.32 -2.64 -11.14
C THR A 130 22.23 -2.59 -12.68
N GLY A 131 21.48 -1.63 -13.23
CA GLY A 131 21.18 -1.53 -14.66
C GLY A 131 20.18 -2.58 -15.15
N GLY A 132 19.50 -3.29 -14.25
CA GLY A 132 18.54 -4.33 -14.62
C GLY A 132 17.89 -4.99 -13.41
N ALA A 133 17.03 -5.97 -13.64
CA ALA A 133 16.43 -6.78 -12.59
C ALA A 133 17.44 -7.82 -12.07
N LYS A 134 18.22 -7.47 -11.06
CA LYS A 134 19.28 -8.34 -10.50
C LYS A 134 19.35 -8.22 -8.99
N ILE A 135 19.22 -9.36 -8.32
CA ILE A 135 19.44 -9.38 -6.87
C ILE A 135 20.93 -9.27 -6.59
N ASN A 136 21.28 -8.18 -5.91
CA ASN A 136 22.60 -7.96 -5.34
C ASN A 136 22.46 -7.68 -3.84
N LEU A 137 23.14 -8.48 -3.00
CA LEU A 137 23.08 -8.34 -1.54
C LEU A 137 23.49 -6.95 -1.04
N MET A 138 24.35 -6.23 -1.77
CA MET A 138 24.72 -4.86 -1.41
C MET A 138 23.64 -3.83 -1.74
N VAL A 139 22.81 -4.07 -2.76
CA VAL A 139 21.77 -3.16 -3.20
C VAL A 139 20.45 -3.42 -2.45
N MET A 140 20.23 -4.66 -2.01
CA MET A 140 19.03 -5.09 -1.31
C MET A 140 18.64 -4.19 -0.11
N PRO A 141 19.56 -3.81 0.82
CA PRO A 141 19.21 -2.92 1.92
C PRO A 141 18.72 -1.55 1.42
N LEU A 142 19.31 -1.03 0.33
CA LEU A 142 18.93 0.26 -0.25
C LEU A 142 17.53 0.20 -0.88
N MET A 143 17.22 -0.89 -1.59
CA MET A 143 15.88 -1.16 -2.14
C MET A 143 14.83 -1.21 -1.03
N LEU A 144 15.10 -1.95 0.05
CA LEU A 144 14.19 -2.09 1.19
C LEU A 144 13.96 -0.76 1.91
N ILE A 145 15.00 0.05 2.09
CA ILE A 145 14.88 1.39 2.69
C ILE A 145 14.02 2.29 1.80
N ALA A 146 14.26 2.32 0.50
CA ALA A 146 13.45 3.10 -0.43
C ALA A 146 12.00 2.63 -0.46
N GLY A 147 11.78 1.31 -0.50
CA GLY A 147 10.46 0.70 -0.45
C GLY A 147 9.71 0.96 0.87
N PHE A 148 10.42 1.09 1.98
CA PHE A 148 9.83 1.44 3.27
C PHE A 148 9.48 2.93 3.37
N LEU A 149 10.42 3.81 3.05
CA LEU A 149 10.25 5.26 3.23
C LEU A 149 9.21 5.87 2.31
N THR A 150 9.05 5.35 1.10
CA THR A 150 8.12 5.89 0.10
C THR A 150 6.66 5.81 0.53
N PRO A 151 6.10 4.65 0.93
CA PRO A 151 4.71 4.56 1.34
C PRO A 151 4.45 4.96 2.80
N TRP A 152 5.46 5.08 3.65
CA TRP A 152 5.30 5.33 5.07
C TRP A 152 4.51 6.61 5.40
N PRO A 153 4.83 7.80 4.81
CA PRO A 153 4.05 9.02 5.04
C PRO A 153 2.61 8.91 4.52
N TYR A 154 2.42 8.23 3.38
CA TYR A 154 1.09 7.98 2.82
C TYR A 154 0.24 7.10 3.77
N ASN A 155 0.83 6.05 4.34
CA ASN A 155 0.16 5.19 5.31
C ASN A 155 -0.21 5.93 6.60
N TYR A 156 0.64 6.87 7.07
CA TYR A 156 0.32 7.75 8.18
C TYR A 156 -0.90 8.62 7.88
N TRP A 157 -0.84 9.35 6.75
CA TRP A 157 -1.94 10.21 6.30
C TRP A 157 -3.25 9.42 6.21
N ARG A 158 -3.20 8.22 5.67
CA ARG A 158 -4.37 7.34 5.52
C ARG A 158 -4.95 6.90 6.87
N LEU A 159 -4.13 6.53 7.84
CA LEU A 159 -4.59 6.17 9.18
C LEU A 159 -5.32 7.34 9.85
N LYS A 160 -4.81 8.55 9.70
CA LYS A 160 -5.46 9.77 10.20
C LYS A 160 -6.77 10.06 9.48
N LYS A 161 -6.77 10.00 8.15
CA LYS A 161 -7.96 10.29 7.33
C LYS A 161 -9.14 9.36 7.61
N PHE A 162 -8.89 8.10 7.92
CA PHE A 162 -9.93 7.11 8.21
C PHE A 162 -10.20 6.91 9.70
N ASN A 163 -9.70 7.79 10.58
CA ASN A 163 -9.82 7.69 12.04
C ASN A 163 -9.43 6.31 12.62
N LYS A 164 -8.41 5.69 12.02
CA LYS A 164 -7.82 4.41 12.48
C LYS A 164 -6.49 4.60 13.20
N GLY A 165 -6.08 5.84 13.39
CA GLY A 165 -4.87 6.19 14.14
C GLY A 165 -5.12 6.20 15.65
N CYS A 166 -4.09 5.85 16.43
CA CYS A 166 -4.18 5.79 17.89
C CYS A 166 -4.43 7.15 18.59
N CYS A 167 -4.24 8.27 17.86
CA CYS A 167 -4.51 9.63 18.34
C CYS A 167 -5.68 10.23 17.51
N ALA A 168 -6.83 9.63 17.57
CA ALA A 168 -8.05 10.14 16.92
C ALA A 168 -8.78 11.09 17.87
#